data_f65c5a41e66154990a6b79c18f8b5191
#
_entry.id   f65c5a41e66154990a6b79c18f8b5191
#
_cell.length_a   1.000
_cell.length_b   1.000
_cell.length_c   1.000
_cell.angle_alpha   90.00
_cell.angle_beta   90.00
_cell.angle_gamma   90.00
#
_symmetry.space_group_name_H-M   'P 1'
#
loop_
_entity.id
_entity.type
_entity.pdbx_description
1 polymer ?
#
loop_
_entity_poly.entity_id
_entity_poly.type
_entity_poly.pdbx_seq_one_letter_code
_entity_poly.pdbx_strand_id
1 'polypeptide(L)'
;MHRLILLLLLPLWLVACARLPVETAQFRHSGTQIWANAVTDPAQLAGRWTQVATFATRADPGCAPGGLELSQTTQGLYATAQLCVNGAIAVYRGPLSIVGPGQLRPAGRAQAPLDRTWWVLWVDADIRTLVLGTPDGSFGVVLNRDARLPADRRKAARDILRWNGYDLSQLRDY
;
A
#
# COMPACT_ATOMS: atom_id res chain seq x y z
N MET A 1 47.87 -35.83 -48.61
CA MET A 1 48.10 -35.04 -47.41
C MET A 1 46.77 -34.26 -47.11
N HIS A 2 45.89 -34.88 -46.38
CA HIS A 2 44.57 -34.29 -46.01
C HIS A 2 44.67 -33.73 -44.57
N ARG A 3 44.57 -32.43 -44.46
CA ARG A 3 44.47 -31.76 -43.10
C ARG A 3 43.05 -31.75 -42.71
N LEU A 4 42.70 -32.55 -41.67
CA LEU A 4 41.42 -32.56 -40.96
C LEU A 4 41.40 -31.37 -40.02
N ILE A 5 40.55 -30.38 -40.30
CA ILE A 5 40.27 -29.26 -39.38
C ILE A 5 39.10 -29.68 -38.48
N LEU A 6 39.42 -29.96 -37.23
CA LEU A 6 38.45 -30.31 -36.20
C LEU A 6 37.88 -28.99 -35.61
N LEU A 7 36.69 -28.60 -36.03
CA LEU A 7 35.94 -27.46 -35.47
C LEU A 7 35.34 -27.87 -34.12
N LEU A 8 35.95 -27.40 -33.04
CA LEU A 8 35.40 -27.49 -31.69
C LEU A 8 34.23 -26.51 -31.57
N LEU A 9 33.00 -27.00 -31.62
CA LEU A 9 31.79 -26.26 -31.24
C LEU A 9 31.67 -26.25 -29.70
N LEU A 10 32.03 -25.14 -29.07
CA LEU A 10 31.72 -24.89 -27.66
C LEU A 10 30.24 -24.54 -27.55
N PRO A 11 29.42 -25.25 -26.74
CA PRO A 11 28.08 -24.83 -26.47
C PRO A 11 28.13 -23.65 -25.50
N LEU A 12 27.69 -22.47 -25.96
CA LEU A 12 27.50 -21.28 -25.16
C LEU A 12 26.25 -21.49 -24.27
N TRP A 13 26.45 -21.86 -23.02
CA TRP A 13 25.39 -21.94 -22.04
C TRP A 13 24.93 -20.52 -21.68
N LEU A 14 23.85 -20.06 -22.30
CA LEU A 14 23.11 -18.88 -21.90
C LEU A 14 22.43 -19.18 -20.57
N VAL A 15 23.06 -18.81 -19.47
CA VAL A 15 22.41 -18.77 -18.15
C VAL A 15 21.42 -17.61 -18.19
N ALA A 16 20.19 -17.90 -18.58
CA ALA A 16 19.07 -16.99 -18.42
C ALA A 16 18.83 -16.81 -16.91
N CYS A 17 19.25 -15.68 -16.36
CA CYS A 17 18.83 -15.28 -15.02
C CYS A 17 17.31 -15.07 -15.03
N ALA A 18 16.56 -16.12 -14.80
CA ALA A 18 15.13 -16.02 -14.52
C ALA A 18 14.97 -15.23 -13.20
N ARG A 19 14.58 -13.97 -13.31
CA ARG A 19 14.13 -13.21 -12.13
C ARG A 19 12.86 -13.90 -11.64
N LEU A 20 12.96 -14.58 -10.51
CA LEU A 20 11.77 -15.08 -9.83
C LEU A 20 10.85 -13.88 -9.56
N PRO A 21 9.55 -13.99 -9.86
CA PRO A 21 8.60 -12.93 -9.51
C PRO A 21 8.68 -12.72 -8.01
N VAL A 22 8.92 -11.48 -7.59
CA VAL A 22 8.82 -11.10 -6.18
C VAL A 22 7.36 -11.26 -5.80
N GLU A 23 7.05 -12.28 -5.04
CA GLU A 23 5.70 -12.52 -4.53
C GLU A 23 5.33 -11.34 -3.62
N THR A 24 4.42 -10.50 -4.08
CA THR A 24 3.91 -9.38 -3.30
C THR A 24 3.06 -9.96 -2.18
N ALA A 25 3.39 -9.64 -0.93
CA ALA A 25 2.59 -10.07 0.22
C ALA A 25 1.13 -9.65 0.02
N GLN A 26 0.21 -10.57 0.32
CA GLN A 26 -1.22 -10.31 0.28
C GLN A 26 -1.78 -10.46 1.68
N PHE A 27 -2.30 -9.36 2.21
CA PHE A 27 -2.80 -9.27 3.57
C PHE A 27 -4.32 -9.45 3.66
N ARG A 28 -4.97 -9.76 2.54
CA ARG A 28 -6.42 -9.97 2.51
C ARG A 28 -6.81 -11.19 1.67
N HIS A 29 -7.93 -11.80 2.01
CA HIS A 29 -8.50 -12.92 1.26
C HIS A 29 -9.11 -12.42 -0.05
N SER A 30 -8.64 -12.91 -1.18
CA SER A 30 -9.04 -12.48 -2.52
C SER A 30 -10.53 -12.72 -2.82
N GLY A 31 -11.15 -13.72 -2.17
CA GLY A 31 -12.57 -14.02 -2.34
C GLY A 31 -13.52 -13.12 -1.55
N THR A 32 -13.02 -12.25 -0.66
CA THR A 32 -13.86 -11.33 0.11
C THR A 32 -14.14 -10.06 -0.70
N GLN A 33 -15.39 -9.60 -0.72
CA GLN A 33 -15.73 -8.31 -1.32
C GLN A 33 -15.03 -7.18 -0.55
N ILE A 34 -14.43 -6.23 -1.27
CA ILE A 34 -13.89 -5.01 -0.68
C ILE A 34 -14.85 -3.85 -0.94
N TRP A 35 -14.96 -2.95 0.04
CA TRP A 35 -15.84 -1.79 -0.03
C TRP A 35 -15.07 -0.52 0.24
N ALA A 36 -15.14 0.44 -0.67
CA ALA A 36 -14.66 1.79 -0.42
C ALA A 36 -15.75 2.59 0.30
N ASN A 37 -15.33 3.40 1.27
CA ASN A 37 -16.20 4.43 1.82
C ASN A 37 -16.37 5.52 0.74
N ALA A 38 -17.60 5.83 0.41
CA ALA A 38 -17.94 6.95 -0.46
C ALA A 38 -17.71 8.27 0.29
N VAL A 39 -16.44 8.67 0.44
CA VAL A 39 -16.11 10.00 0.94
C VAL A 39 -16.62 11.01 -0.07
N THR A 40 -17.55 11.84 0.34
CA THR A 40 -18.23 12.79 -0.53
C THR A 40 -17.28 13.84 -1.10
N ASP A 41 -16.27 14.21 -0.34
CA ASP A 41 -15.27 15.20 -0.78
C ASP A 41 -13.86 14.78 -0.32
N PRO A 42 -13.01 14.28 -1.24
CA PRO A 42 -11.62 13.96 -0.92
C PRO A 42 -10.79 15.13 -0.38
N ALA A 43 -11.21 16.37 -0.62
CA ALA A 43 -10.55 17.55 -0.06
C ALA A 43 -10.62 17.57 1.49
N GLN A 44 -11.63 16.96 2.09
CA GLN A 44 -11.76 16.81 3.54
C GLN A 44 -10.64 15.94 4.15
N LEU A 45 -10.01 15.09 3.34
CA LEU A 45 -8.88 14.28 3.78
C LEU A 45 -7.57 15.08 3.81
N ALA A 46 -7.56 16.33 3.34
CA ALA A 46 -6.36 17.17 3.32
C ALA A 46 -5.75 17.34 4.72
N GLY A 47 -4.43 17.53 4.73
CA GLY A 47 -3.60 17.67 5.93
C GLY A 47 -2.76 16.43 6.22
N ARG A 48 -2.14 16.43 7.40
CA ARG A 48 -1.19 15.40 7.82
C ARG A 48 -1.88 14.25 8.53
N TRP A 49 -1.36 13.04 8.26
CA TRP A 49 -1.77 11.78 8.83
C TRP A 49 -0.53 11.02 9.30
N THR A 50 -0.55 10.55 10.52
CA THR A 50 0.50 9.70 11.10
C THR A 50 0.11 8.24 10.95
N GLN A 51 1.01 7.40 10.51
CA GLN A 51 0.79 5.97 10.46
C GLN A 51 0.79 5.39 11.87
N VAL A 52 -0.31 4.72 12.25
CA VAL A 52 -0.49 4.14 13.60
C VAL A 52 -0.64 2.63 13.57
N ALA A 53 -0.87 2.03 12.39
CA ALA A 53 -0.78 0.60 12.18
C ALA A 53 -0.50 0.28 10.70
N THR A 54 0.11 -0.89 10.47
CA THR A 54 0.45 -1.42 9.16
C THR A 54 0.27 -2.93 9.13
N PHE A 55 0.17 -3.50 7.93
CA PHE A 55 0.28 -4.94 7.74
C PHE A 55 1.72 -5.34 7.46
N ALA A 56 2.18 -6.39 8.14
CA ALA A 56 3.49 -6.97 7.93
C ALA A 56 3.46 -8.48 8.21
N THR A 57 4.17 -9.25 7.40
CA THR A 57 4.31 -10.71 7.57
C THR A 57 5.10 -11.07 8.82
N ARG A 58 5.97 -10.17 9.29
CA ARG A 58 6.77 -10.34 10.51
C ARG A 58 6.06 -9.69 11.70
N ALA A 59 6.38 -10.17 12.90
CA ALA A 59 5.83 -9.58 14.14
C ALA A 59 6.31 -8.14 14.35
N ASP A 60 7.57 -7.86 14.02
CA ASP A 60 8.12 -6.51 13.94
C ASP A 60 7.84 -5.95 12.54
N PRO A 61 7.21 -4.77 12.41
CA PRO A 61 7.01 -4.12 11.11
C PRO A 61 8.30 -3.79 10.36
N GLY A 62 9.46 -3.80 11.02
CA GLY A 62 10.79 -3.66 10.40
C GLY A 62 11.18 -2.23 10.02
N CYS A 63 10.29 -1.26 10.18
CA CYS A 63 10.56 0.15 9.95
C CYS A 63 9.69 1.03 10.88
N ALA A 64 10.17 2.24 11.17
CA ALA A 64 9.44 3.22 11.96
C ALA A 64 8.14 3.64 11.24
N PRO A 65 7.09 4.03 12.03
CA PRO A 65 5.87 4.57 11.44
C PRO A 65 6.17 5.81 10.60
N GLY A 66 5.52 5.90 9.47
CA GLY A 66 5.61 7.03 8.57
C GLY A 66 4.38 7.93 8.63
N GLY A 67 4.05 8.53 7.51
CA GLY A 67 2.88 9.39 7.38
C GLY A 67 2.48 9.65 5.95
N LEU A 68 1.31 10.26 5.83
CA LEU A 68 0.72 10.72 4.59
C LEU A 68 0.34 12.20 4.77
N GLU A 69 0.72 13.03 3.85
CA GLU A 69 0.20 14.39 3.72
C GLU A 69 -0.61 14.50 2.43
N LEU A 70 -1.85 14.92 2.56
CA LEU A 70 -2.74 15.21 1.44
C LEU A 70 -2.95 16.72 1.36
N SER A 71 -2.80 17.29 0.18
CA SER A 71 -3.02 18.70 -0.08
C SER A 71 -3.91 18.90 -1.30
N GLN A 72 -4.82 19.88 -1.22
CA GLN A 72 -5.59 20.33 -2.36
C GLN A 72 -4.78 21.33 -3.14
N THR A 73 -4.64 21.09 -4.45
CA THR A 73 -3.97 22.00 -5.38
C THR A 73 -4.96 22.47 -6.46
N THR A 74 -4.54 23.41 -7.29
CA THR A 74 -5.34 23.84 -8.46
C THR A 74 -5.55 22.71 -9.49
N GLN A 75 -4.72 21.66 -9.43
CA GLN A 75 -4.79 20.50 -10.31
C GLN A 75 -5.47 19.29 -9.65
N GLY A 76 -6.01 19.43 -8.43
CA GLY A 76 -6.65 18.37 -7.66
C GLY A 76 -5.87 17.94 -6.44
N LEU A 77 -6.10 16.73 -5.98
CA LEU A 77 -5.49 16.19 -4.79
C LEU A 77 -4.03 15.78 -5.04
N TYR A 78 -3.14 16.15 -4.13
CA TYR A 78 -1.73 15.80 -4.17
C TYR A 78 -1.33 15.07 -2.89
N ALA A 79 -0.52 14.01 -2.99
CA ALA A 79 -0.05 13.22 -1.85
C ALA A 79 1.46 13.27 -1.72
N THR A 80 1.92 13.36 -0.48
CA THR A 80 3.28 13.02 -0.07
C THR A 80 3.17 11.91 0.98
N ALA A 81 3.55 10.70 0.62
CA ALA A 81 3.49 9.53 1.48
C ALA A 81 4.90 8.97 1.71
N GLN A 82 5.19 8.65 2.96
CA GLN A 82 6.31 7.81 3.37
C GLN A 82 5.75 6.84 4.40
N LEU A 83 5.50 5.61 4.01
CA LEU A 83 4.81 4.61 4.83
C LEU A 83 5.69 3.39 5.03
N CYS A 84 5.69 2.85 6.25
CA CYS A 84 6.24 1.52 6.50
C CYS A 84 5.23 0.48 6.05
N VAL A 85 5.56 -0.30 5.04
CA VAL A 85 4.71 -1.34 4.48
C VAL A 85 5.48 -2.64 4.37
N ASN A 86 5.03 -3.67 5.10
CA ASN A 86 5.67 -4.99 5.11
C ASN A 86 7.19 -4.95 5.29
N GLY A 87 7.66 -4.17 6.23
CA GLY A 87 9.08 -4.10 6.60
C GLY A 87 9.94 -3.19 5.74
N ALA A 88 9.36 -2.46 4.80
CA ALA A 88 10.06 -1.52 3.94
C ALA A 88 9.38 -0.14 3.91
N ILE A 89 10.19 0.89 3.76
CA ILE A 89 9.66 2.25 3.53
C ILE A 89 9.26 2.35 2.06
N ALA A 90 7.97 2.60 1.83
CA ALA A 90 7.43 2.92 0.52
C ALA A 90 7.17 4.42 0.43
N VAL A 91 7.55 5.04 -0.68
CA VAL A 91 7.45 6.49 -0.89
C VAL A 91 6.61 6.79 -2.13
N TYR A 92 5.73 7.77 -1.99
CA TYR A 92 5.03 8.38 -3.11
C TYR A 92 4.98 9.90 -2.93
N ARG A 93 5.21 10.61 -4.02
CA ARG A 93 5.00 12.06 -4.09
C ARG A 93 4.43 12.40 -5.47
N GLY A 94 3.21 12.90 -5.50
CA GLY A 94 2.56 13.21 -6.77
C GLY A 94 1.06 13.43 -6.64
N PRO A 95 0.41 13.77 -7.77
CA PRO A 95 -1.03 13.95 -7.83
C PRO A 95 -1.76 12.60 -7.66
N LEU A 96 -2.95 12.67 -7.07
CA LEU A 96 -3.88 11.54 -6.96
C LEU A 96 -5.10 11.80 -7.87
N SER A 97 -5.40 10.84 -8.74
CA SER A 97 -6.63 10.85 -9.52
C SER A 97 -7.75 10.14 -8.75
N ILE A 98 -8.90 10.79 -8.65
CA ILE A 98 -10.12 10.17 -8.12
C ILE A 98 -10.72 9.31 -9.23
N VAL A 99 -10.69 7.99 -9.09
CA VAL A 99 -11.14 7.04 -10.12
C VAL A 99 -12.47 6.39 -9.78
N GLY A 100 -13.00 6.69 -8.60
CA GLY A 100 -14.30 6.25 -8.11
C GLY A 100 -14.52 6.74 -6.68
N PRO A 101 -15.72 6.53 -6.11
CA PRO A 101 -16.00 6.89 -4.73
C PRO A 101 -14.99 6.24 -3.77
N GLY A 102 -14.25 7.06 -3.01
CA GLY A 102 -13.22 6.58 -2.09
C GLY A 102 -12.04 5.87 -2.74
N GLN A 103 -11.80 6.06 -4.04
CA GLN A 103 -10.72 5.40 -4.78
C GLN A 103 -9.75 6.43 -5.32
N LEU A 104 -8.52 6.38 -4.82
CA LEU A 104 -7.44 7.33 -5.12
C LEU A 104 -6.33 6.58 -5.86
N ARG A 105 -6.04 6.99 -7.09
CA ARG A 105 -4.98 6.40 -7.91
C ARG A 105 -3.79 7.32 -8.00
N PRO A 106 -2.59 6.89 -7.61
CA PRO A 106 -1.36 7.61 -7.88
C PRO A 106 -1.18 7.86 -9.38
N ALA A 107 -0.99 9.13 -9.75
CA ALA A 107 -0.75 9.54 -11.13
C ALA A 107 0.74 9.88 -11.28
N GLY A 108 1.54 8.92 -11.76
CA GLY A 108 2.98 9.06 -11.91
C GLY A 108 3.75 7.89 -11.32
N ARG A 109 5.04 8.10 -11.07
CA ARG A 109 5.91 7.05 -10.50
C ARG A 109 5.64 6.89 -9.00
N ALA A 110 5.19 5.70 -8.62
CA ALA A 110 5.06 5.29 -7.23
C ALA A 110 5.86 4.00 -7.01
N GLN A 111 6.39 3.82 -5.81
CA GLN A 111 7.00 2.55 -5.40
C GLN A 111 5.90 1.57 -5.01
N ALA A 112 6.06 0.30 -5.40
CA ALA A 112 5.17 -0.75 -4.91
C ALA A 112 5.24 -0.85 -3.37
N PRO A 113 4.11 -1.08 -2.70
CA PRO A 113 2.78 -1.27 -3.26
C PRO A 113 1.95 0.02 -3.40
N LEU A 114 2.55 1.21 -3.21
CA LEU A 114 1.84 2.50 -3.30
C LEU A 114 1.47 2.88 -4.74
N ASP A 115 1.94 2.15 -5.74
CA ASP A 115 1.56 2.27 -7.16
C ASP A 115 0.14 1.76 -7.47
N ARG A 116 -0.49 1.10 -6.51
CA ARG A 116 -1.86 0.60 -6.63
C ARG A 116 -2.89 1.69 -6.39
N THR A 117 -4.14 1.46 -6.78
CA THR A 117 -5.26 2.31 -6.39
C THR A 117 -5.52 2.14 -4.89
N TRP A 118 -5.44 3.21 -4.13
CA TRP A 118 -5.75 3.23 -2.70
C TRP A 118 -7.26 3.34 -2.51
N TRP A 119 -7.81 2.43 -1.74
CA TRP A 119 -9.20 2.48 -1.36
C TRP A 119 -9.32 3.04 0.04
N VAL A 120 -10.07 4.12 0.19
CA VAL A 120 -10.50 4.62 1.49
C VAL A 120 -11.53 3.63 2.01
N LEU A 121 -11.12 2.72 2.89
CA LEU A 121 -12.01 1.72 3.45
C LEU A 121 -12.91 2.34 4.52
N TRP A 122 -12.37 3.32 5.24
CA TRP A 122 -13.11 4.02 6.27
C TRP A 122 -12.42 5.34 6.65
N VAL A 123 -13.24 6.30 7.03
CA VAL A 123 -12.85 7.51 7.74
C VAL A 123 -13.88 7.75 8.84
N ASP A 124 -13.45 8.13 10.04
CA ASP A 124 -14.38 8.45 11.14
C ASP A 124 -15.08 9.80 10.89
N ALA A 125 -16.20 10.04 11.59
CA ALA A 125 -17.06 11.21 11.37
C ALA A 125 -16.32 12.54 11.55
N ASP A 126 -15.33 12.57 12.44
CA ASP A 126 -14.54 13.78 12.72
C ASP A 126 -13.30 13.91 11.81
N ILE A 127 -13.13 13.01 10.84
CA ILE A 127 -12.00 12.95 9.88
C ILE A 127 -10.65 12.95 10.62
N ARG A 128 -10.55 12.15 11.68
CA ARG A 128 -9.35 12.01 12.50
C ARG A 128 -8.62 10.69 12.31
N THR A 129 -9.33 9.65 11.85
CA THR A 129 -8.78 8.33 11.58
C THR A 129 -9.15 7.90 10.18
N LEU A 130 -8.19 7.39 9.43
CA LEU A 130 -8.33 6.98 8.03
C LEU A 130 -7.77 5.57 7.87
N VAL A 131 -8.53 4.68 7.24
CA VAL A 131 -8.08 3.34 6.87
C VAL A 131 -7.97 3.26 5.35
N LEU A 132 -6.77 2.99 4.88
CA LEU A 132 -6.49 2.76 3.46
C LEU A 132 -6.13 1.30 3.23
N GLY A 133 -6.52 0.79 2.07
CA GLY A 133 -6.16 -0.53 1.62
C GLY A 133 -6.19 -0.65 0.10
N THR A 134 -5.96 -1.86 -0.40
CA THR A 134 -5.98 -2.19 -1.83
C THR A 134 -6.84 -3.41 -2.11
N PRO A 135 -7.48 -3.51 -3.30
CA PRO A 135 -8.28 -4.69 -3.65
C PRO A 135 -7.49 -5.99 -3.64
N ASP A 136 -6.23 -5.94 -4.06
CA ASP A 136 -5.32 -7.09 -4.06
C ASP A 136 -4.71 -7.40 -2.67
N GLY A 137 -4.96 -6.54 -1.67
CA GLY A 137 -4.41 -6.72 -0.33
C GLY A 137 -2.90 -6.52 -0.23
N SER A 138 -2.27 -5.91 -1.22
CA SER A 138 -0.83 -5.68 -1.25
C SER A 138 -0.35 -4.73 -0.14
N PHE A 139 -1.22 -3.88 0.37
CA PHE A 139 -1.03 -3.16 1.63
C PHE A 139 -2.35 -2.80 2.31
N GLY A 140 -2.25 -2.46 3.59
CA GLY A 140 -3.29 -1.84 4.38
C GLY A 140 -2.62 -1.02 5.48
N VAL A 141 -3.14 0.16 5.77
CA VAL A 141 -2.62 1.04 6.81
C VAL A 141 -3.75 1.72 7.58
N VAL A 142 -3.51 1.96 8.85
CA VAL A 142 -4.33 2.84 9.66
C VAL A 142 -3.55 4.12 9.91
N LEU A 143 -4.16 5.23 9.58
CA LEU A 143 -3.62 6.57 9.72
C LEU A 143 -4.47 7.35 10.72
N ASN A 144 -3.85 8.20 11.52
CA ASN A 144 -4.55 9.05 12.46
C ASN A 144 -3.94 10.46 12.43
N ARG A 145 -4.73 11.48 12.76
CA ARG A 145 -4.20 12.85 12.84
C ARG A 145 -3.13 12.98 13.93
N ASP A 146 -3.33 12.28 15.05
CA ASP A 146 -2.39 12.22 16.16
C ASP A 146 -1.61 10.90 16.12
N ALA A 147 -0.43 10.87 16.74
CA ALA A 147 0.37 9.64 16.85
C ALA A 147 -0.31 8.56 17.73
N ARG A 148 -1.22 8.96 18.61
CA ARG A 148 -1.97 8.04 19.46
C ARG A 148 -3.36 7.77 18.88
N LEU A 149 -3.67 6.51 18.63
CA LEU A 149 -4.99 6.07 18.19
C LEU A 149 -5.86 5.71 19.43
N PRO A 150 -6.99 6.38 19.67
CA PRO A 150 -7.94 6.01 20.72
C PRO A 150 -8.48 4.59 20.55
N ALA A 151 -8.83 3.94 21.68
CA ALA A 151 -9.20 2.52 21.69
C ALA A 151 -10.47 2.22 20.88
N ASP A 152 -11.45 3.10 20.91
CA ASP A 152 -12.70 3.00 20.16
C ASP A 152 -12.45 3.05 18.65
N ARG A 153 -11.64 4.00 18.17
CA ARG A 153 -11.26 4.13 16.75
C ARG A 153 -10.35 2.99 16.30
N ARG A 154 -9.47 2.51 17.18
CA ARG A 154 -8.68 1.31 16.92
C ARG A 154 -9.57 0.10 16.69
N LYS A 155 -10.58 -0.09 17.56
CA LYS A 155 -11.55 -1.17 17.41
C LYS A 155 -12.31 -1.04 16.09
N ALA A 156 -12.82 0.16 15.77
CA ALA A 156 -13.55 0.40 14.52
C ALA A 156 -12.67 0.13 13.29
N ALA A 157 -11.43 0.63 13.26
CA ALA A 157 -10.50 0.38 12.15
C ALA A 157 -10.23 -1.12 11.94
N ARG A 158 -10.05 -1.88 13.04
CA ARG A 158 -9.86 -3.34 12.98
C ARG A 158 -11.10 -4.06 12.45
N ASP A 159 -12.30 -3.65 12.86
CA ASP A 159 -13.54 -4.25 12.39
C ASP A 159 -13.75 -3.97 10.89
N ILE A 160 -13.48 -2.76 10.41
CA ILE A 160 -13.52 -2.39 9.00
C ILE A 160 -12.52 -3.22 8.18
N LEU A 161 -11.28 -3.36 8.65
CA LEU A 161 -10.28 -4.18 7.98
C LEU A 161 -10.72 -5.64 7.88
N ARG A 162 -11.24 -6.21 8.98
CA ARG A 162 -11.79 -7.58 8.99
C ARG A 162 -12.94 -7.74 7.99
N TRP A 163 -13.88 -6.82 7.93
CA TRP A 163 -14.99 -6.84 6.98
C TRP A 163 -14.53 -6.79 5.52
N ASN A 164 -13.45 -6.07 5.27
CA ASN A 164 -12.84 -6.01 3.96
C ASN A 164 -11.88 -7.19 3.68
N GLY A 165 -11.89 -8.23 4.53
CA GLY A 165 -11.17 -9.47 4.31
C GLY A 165 -9.70 -9.45 4.71
N TYR A 166 -9.24 -8.42 5.42
CA TYR A 166 -7.85 -8.35 5.89
C TYR A 166 -7.61 -9.30 7.07
N ASP A 167 -6.48 -9.99 7.03
CA ASP A 167 -6.03 -10.87 8.12
C ASP A 167 -5.40 -10.07 9.26
N LEU A 168 -6.19 -9.84 10.31
CA LEU A 168 -5.77 -9.03 11.45
C LEU A 168 -4.63 -9.66 12.27
N SER A 169 -4.30 -10.94 12.06
CA SER A 169 -3.13 -11.55 12.70
C SER A 169 -1.82 -10.94 12.19
N GLN A 170 -1.85 -10.32 11.02
CA GLN A 170 -0.73 -9.63 10.38
C GLN A 170 -0.75 -8.10 10.58
N LEU A 171 -1.75 -7.55 11.28
CA LEU A 171 -1.80 -6.12 11.61
C LEU A 171 -0.85 -5.81 12.78
N ARG A 172 0.01 -4.82 12.62
CA ARG A 172 1.01 -4.33 13.58
C ARG A 172 0.67 -2.90 13.97
N ASP A 173 0.44 -2.68 15.25
CA ASP A 173 0.26 -1.35 15.83
C ASP A 173 1.63 -0.72 16.16
N TYR A 174 1.74 0.62 16.11
CA TYR A 174 2.90 1.41 16.51
C TYR A 174 2.67 2.09 17.86
#